data_3f4e4d0e88c90ce1cbbace806f706b3a
#
_entry.id   3f4e4d0e88c90ce1cbbace806f706b3a
#
_cell.length_a   1.000
_cell.length_b   1.000
_cell.length_c   1.000
_cell.angle_alpha   90.00
_cell.angle_beta   90.00
_cell.angle_gamma   90.00
#
_symmetry.space_group_name_H-M   'P 1'
#
loop_
_entity.id
_entity.type
_entity.pdbx_description
1 polymer ?
#
loop_
_entity_poly.entity_id
_entity_poly.type
_entity_poly.pdbx_seq_one_letter_code
_entity_poly.pdbx_strand_id
1 'polypeptide(L)'
;MTSTTAVTSSINTETKFSPHFDNGQRHNWGVDEITQLFALPLNDLLFKAQAIHRDHFDPNEVQVSTLLSIKTGACPEDCKYCPQSVHNDTGLEVERLMKVKEVIEEAVAAKAAGASRFCMGAAWKN
;
A
#
# COMPACT_ATOMS: atom_id res chain seq x y z
N MET A 1 16.10 43.47 -44.19
CA MET A 1 15.38 43.91 -42.95
C MET A 1 14.39 42.82 -42.62
N THR A 2 14.79 41.84 -41.80
CA THR A 2 13.95 40.73 -41.36
C THR A 2 13.71 40.90 -39.86
N SER A 3 12.45 41.21 -39.53
CA SER A 3 11.99 41.41 -38.18
C SER A 3 11.73 40.05 -37.52
N THR A 4 12.52 39.69 -36.51
CA THR A 4 12.32 38.51 -35.70
C THR A 4 11.40 38.86 -34.51
N THR A 5 10.19 38.38 -34.57
CA THR A 5 9.21 38.53 -33.48
C THR A 5 9.50 37.48 -32.42
N ALA A 6 9.96 37.92 -31.26
CA ALA A 6 10.14 37.07 -30.07
C ALA A 6 8.78 36.69 -29.49
N VAL A 7 8.47 35.40 -29.48
CA VAL A 7 7.32 34.86 -28.74
C VAL A 7 7.72 34.70 -27.30
N THR A 8 7.29 35.63 -26.47
CA THR A 8 7.42 35.55 -25.01
C THR A 8 6.33 34.60 -24.49
N SER A 9 6.71 33.36 -24.24
CA SER A 9 5.86 32.41 -23.52
C SER A 9 5.91 32.75 -22.03
N SER A 10 4.88 33.39 -21.53
CA SER A 10 4.64 33.60 -20.11
C SER A 10 4.15 32.30 -19.49
N ILE A 11 5.07 31.50 -18.96
CA ILE A 11 4.73 30.41 -18.05
C ILE A 11 4.59 31.03 -16.68
N ASN A 12 3.39 31.47 -16.36
CA ASN A 12 3.03 31.90 -15.02
C ASN A 12 1.95 30.94 -14.52
N THR A 13 2.32 30.05 -13.63
CA THR A 13 1.47 29.60 -12.50
C THR A 13 2.33 28.76 -11.55
N GLU A 14 3.04 29.42 -10.67
CA GLU A 14 3.40 28.82 -9.40
C GLU A 14 2.12 28.59 -8.60
N THR A 15 1.43 27.49 -8.84
CA THR A 15 0.49 26.94 -7.87
C THR A 15 1.34 26.41 -6.72
N LYS A 16 1.58 27.24 -5.72
CA LYS A 16 2.10 26.81 -4.42
C LYS A 16 1.14 25.78 -3.86
N PHE A 17 1.43 24.51 -4.09
CA PHE A 17 0.82 23.43 -3.35
C PHE A 17 1.26 23.59 -1.89
N SER A 18 0.39 24.13 -1.06
CA SER A 18 0.55 24.16 0.39
C SER A 18 -0.18 22.93 0.94
N PRO A 19 0.51 21.92 1.44
CA PRO A 19 -0.12 20.82 2.13
C PRO A 19 -0.55 21.32 3.52
N HIS A 20 -1.67 22.02 3.61
CA HIS A 20 -2.35 22.25 4.89
C HIS A 20 -3.09 20.95 5.23
N PHE A 21 -2.42 20.10 5.97
CA PHE A 21 -3.07 18.99 6.65
C PHE A 21 -3.60 19.54 7.99
N ASP A 22 -4.86 19.93 8.02
CA ASP A 22 -5.59 20.04 9.28
C ASP A 22 -5.55 18.66 9.94
N ASN A 23 -5.13 18.57 11.17
CA ASN A 23 -5.06 17.45 12.14
C ASN A 23 -5.86 16.17 11.85
N GLY A 24 -6.21 15.90 10.62
CA GLY A 24 -6.97 14.77 10.13
C GLY A 24 -6.63 14.39 8.71
N GLN A 25 -6.88 13.15 8.36
CA GLN A 25 -6.77 12.65 6.99
C GLN A 25 -7.74 13.45 6.10
N ARG A 26 -7.22 14.05 5.06
CA ARG A 26 -8.02 14.77 4.08
C ARG A 26 -8.76 13.77 3.19
N HIS A 27 -10.09 13.91 3.06
CA HIS A 27 -10.95 13.01 2.29
C HIS A 27 -11.58 13.65 1.03
N ASN A 28 -11.30 14.94 0.78
CA ASN A 28 -11.91 15.73 -0.28
C ASN A 28 -10.92 16.07 -1.42
N TRP A 29 -10.13 15.09 -1.82
CA TRP A 29 -9.18 15.24 -2.92
C TRP A 29 -9.91 15.43 -4.25
N GLY A 30 -9.55 16.49 -4.99
CA GLY A 30 -9.99 16.66 -6.37
C GLY A 30 -9.12 15.83 -7.34
N VAL A 31 -9.71 15.45 -8.47
CA VAL A 31 -8.97 14.68 -9.51
C VAL A 31 -7.76 15.45 -10.01
N ASP A 32 -7.89 16.77 -10.21
CA ASP A 32 -6.78 17.61 -10.67
C ASP A 32 -5.62 17.65 -9.69
N GLU A 33 -5.90 17.70 -8.38
CA GLU A 33 -4.87 17.66 -7.33
C GLU A 33 -4.11 16.32 -7.34
N ILE A 34 -4.83 15.22 -7.49
CA ILE A 34 -4.22 13.88 -7.57
C ILE A 34 -3.37 13.78 -8.84
N THR A 35 -3.87 14.28 -9.97
CA THR A 35 -3.13 14.30 -11.24
C THR A 35 -1.85 15.11 -11.13
N GLN A 36 -1.87 16.25 -10.43
CA GLN A 36 -0.67 17.05 -10.17
C GLN A 36 0.35 16.31 -9.30
N LEU A 37 -0.10 15.54 -8.30
CA LEU A 37 0.82 14.69 -7.52
C LEU A 37 1.51 13.64 -8.40
N PHE A 38 0.77 12.99 -9.29
CA PHE A 38 1.35 12.01 -10.23
C PHE A 38 2.30 12.63 -11.26
N ALA A 39 2.14 13.92 -11.56
CA ALA A 39 3.01 14.65 -12.48
C ALA A 39 4.33 15.14 -11.82
N LEU A 40 4.46 15.03 -10.50
CA LEU A 40 5.69 15.42 -9.80
C LEU A 40 6.87 14.51 -10.20
N PRO A 41 8.09 15.06 -10.28
CA PRO A 41 9.30 14.25 -10.29
C PRO A 41 9.35 13.32 -9.06
N LEU A 42 9.81 12.08 -9.27
CA LEU A 42 9.80 11.06 -8.21
C LEU A 42 10.46 11.53 -6.91
N ASN A 43 11.60 12.21 -7.01
CA ASN A 43 12.32 12.69 -5.82
C ASN A 43 11.52 13.73 -5.04
N ASP A 44 10.80 14.61 -5.72
CA ASP A 44 9.94 15.62 -5.08
C ASP A 44 8.74 14.96 -4.39
N LEU A 45 8.16 13.93 -5.03
CA LEU A 45 7.07 13.15 -4.47
C LEU A 45 7.53 12.39 -3.21
N LEU A 46 8.71 11.74 -3.26
CA LEU A 46 9.30 11.05 -2.10
C LEU A 46 9.60 12.01 -0.95
N PHE A 47 10.15 13.18 -1.25
CA PHE A 47 10.43 14.19 -0.23
C PHE A 47 9.13 14.66 0.47
N LYS A 48 8.08 14.94 -0.31
CA LYS A 48 6.78 15.31 0.24
C LYS A 48 6.17 14.19 1.09
N ALA A 49 6.22 12.96 0.62
CA ALA A 49 5.74 11.80 1.36
C ALA A 49 6.48 11.63 2.70
N GLN A 50 7.82 11.78 2.69
CA GLN A 50 8.63 11.70 3.90
C GLN A 50 8.34 12.85 4.88
N ALA A 51 8.11 14.06 4.41
CA ALA A 51 7.75 15.19 5.27
C ALA A 51 6.44 14.89 6.02
N ILE A 52 5.40 14.48 5.29
CA ILE A 52 4.10 14.11 5.88
C ILE A 52 4.24 12.93 6.85
N HIS A 53 5.04 11.92 6.48
CA HIS A 53 5.25 10.76 7.35
C HIS A 53 5.83 11.18 8.71
N ARG A 54 6.83 12.06 8.71
CA ARG A 54 7.47 12.56 9.92
C ARG A 54 6.59 13.44 10.79
N ASP A 55 5.60 14.10 10.20
CA ASP A 55 4.63 14.91 10.94
C ASP A 55 3.61 14.06 11.72
N HIS A 56 3.40 12.81 11.30
CA HIS A 56 2.34 11.95 11.82
C HIS A 56 2.84 10.65 12.48
N PHE A 57 4.05 10.20 12.17
CA PHE A 57 4.61 8.93 12.63
C PHE A 57 6.07 9.07 13.05
N ASP A 58 6.55 8.17 13.91
CA ASP A 58 7.98 8.04 14.14
C ASP A 58 8.64 7.50 12.86
N PRO A 59 9.53 8.30 12.22
CA PRO A 59 10.14 7.93 10.95
C PRO A 59 11.09 6.74 11.02
N ASN A 60 11.49 6.35 12.22
CA ASN A 60 12.42 5.24 12.46
C ASN A 60 11.71 3.99 13.01
N GLU A 61 10.40 4.07 13.26
CA GLU A 61 9.62 2.90 13.64
C GLU A 61 9.24 2.08 12.41
N VAL A 62 9.63 0.80 12.43
CA VAL A 62 9.28 -0.16 11.38
C VAL A 62 8.42 -1.26 11.97
N GLN A 63 7.19 -1.40 11.45
CA GLN A 63 6.34 -2.53 11.81
C GLN A 63 6.85 -3.79 11.13
N VAL A 64 7.32 -4.75 11.91
CA VAL A 64 7.68 -6.09 11.43
C VAL A 64 6.45 -6.99 11.49
N SER A 65 6.00 -7.46 10.33
CA SER A 65 4.80 -8.30 10.22
C SER A 65 5.17 -9.70 9.75
N THR A 66 4.61 -10.71 10.40
CA THR A 66 4.66 -12.11 9.96
C THR A 66 3.28 -12.52 9.47
N LEU A 67 3.22 -13.21 8.34
CA LEU A 67 1.97 -13.76 7.78
C LEU A 67 1.99 -15.28 7.87
N LEU A 68 0.90 -15.84 8.39
CA LEU A 68 0.62 -17.29 8.40
C LEU A 68 -0.61 -17.59 7.53
N SER A 69 -0.48 -18.52 6.58
CA SER A 69 -1.64 -19.13 5.94
C SER A 69 -2.16 -20.24 6.84
N ILE A 70 -3.32 -20.02 7.47
CA ILE A 70 -3.94 -21.02 8.36
C ILE A 70 -4.79 -22.04 7.60
N LYS A 71 -5.09 -21.75 6.33
CA LYS A 71 -5.72 -22.66 5.37
C LYS A 71 -5.36 -22.24 3.96
N THR A 72 -4.74 -23.14 3.21
CA THR A 72 -4.29 -22.92 1.82
C THR A 72 -5.15 -23.73 0.85
N GLY A 73 -5.55 -23.08 -0.25
CA GLY A 73 -6.27 -23.72 -1.34
C GLY A 73 -7.73 -24.11 -1.05
N ALA A 74 -8.36 -24.73 -2.03
CA ALA A 74 -9.77 -25.14 -2.01
C ALA A 74 -10.74 -24.03 -1.57
N CYS A 75 -10.49 -22.78 -1.99
CA CYS A 75 -11.40 -21.66 -1.78
C CYS A 75 -12.54 -21.74 -2.81
N PRO A 76 -13.82 -21.73 -2.40
CA PRO A 76 -14.95 -21.82 -3.31
C PRO A 76 -15.26 -20.52 -4.08
N GLU A 77 -14.53 -19.42 -3.79
CA GLU A 77 -14.68 -18.15 -4.54
C GLU A 77 -14.05 -18.22 -5.92
N ASP A 78 -14.72 -17.64 -6.93
CA ASP A 78 -14.26 -17.55 -8.32
C ASP A 78 -13.48 -16.25 -8.58
N CYS A 79 -12.42 -15.99 -7.83
CA CYS A 79 -11.54 -14.85 -8.07
C CYS A 79 -10.57 -15.19 -9.21
N LYS A 80 -10.69 -14.50 -10.33
CA LYS A 80 -9.99 -14.79 -11.61
C LYS A 80 -8.46 -14.88 -11.51
N TYR A 81 -7.86 -14.16 -10.58
CA TYR A 81 -6.39 -14.09 -10.39
C TYR A 81 -5.89 -14.90 -9.17
N CYS A 82 -6.79 -15.48 -8.39
CA CYS A 82 -6.41 -16.07 -7.11
C CYS A 82 -5.99 -17.54 -7.28
N PRO A 83 -4.74 -17.91 -6.94
CA PRO A 83 -4.26 -19.27 -7.06
C PRO A 83 -4.93 -20.24 -6.07
N GLN A 84 -5.62 -19.73 -5.06
CA GLN A 84 -6.27 -20.55 -4.03
C GLN A 84 -7.71 -20.95 -4.39
N SER A 85 -8.26 -20.40 -5.49
CA SER A 85 -9.59 -20.74 -5.98
C SER A 85 -9.64 -22.16 -6.55
N VAL A 86 -10.71 -22.91 -6.25
CA VAL A 86 -10.95 -24.24 -6.87
C VAL A 86 -11.21 -24.15 -8.37
N HIS A 87 -11.54 -22.95 -8.86
CA HIS A 87 -11.82 -22.69 -10.29
C HIS A 87 -10.57 -22.45 -11.13
N ASN A 88 -9.40 -22.30 -10.50
CA ASN A 88 -8.13 -22.06 -11.16
C ASN A 88 -7.20 -23.26 -10.95
N ASP A 89 -6.76 -23.88 -12.06
CA ASP A 89 -5.77 -24.97 -12.00
C ASP A 89 -4.35 -24.36 -11.91
N THR A 90 -3.84 -24.28 -10.70
CA THR A 90 -2.54 -23.67 -10.41
C THR A 90 -1.52 -24.63 -9.81
N GLY A 91 -1.88 -25.91 -9.66
CA GLY A 91 -1.03 -26.91 -9.00
C GLY A 91 -0.78 -26.67 -7.52
N LEU A 92 -1.57 -25.77 -6.88
CA LEU A 92 -1.43 -25.48 -5.47
C LEU A 92 -1.89 -26.66 -4.61
N GLU A 93 -1.05 -27.11 -3.69
CA GLU A 93 -1.42 -28.15 -2.71
C GLU A 93 -2.45 -27.60 -1.72
N VAL A 94 -3.52 -28.37 -1.53
CA VAL A 94 -4.61 -28.00 -0.63
C VAL A 94 -4.30 -28.46 0.79
N GLU A 95 -4.29 -27.50 1.71
CA GLU A 95 -4.09 -27.75 3.12
C GLU A 95 -5.41 -27.61 3.92
N ARG A 96 -5.50 -28.37 4.98
CA ARG A 96 -6.62 -28.24 5.93
C ARG A 96 -6.41 -27.02 6.83
N LEU A 97 -7.52 -26.55 7.41
CA LEU A 97 -7.46 -25.52 8.44
C LEU A 97 -6.56 -25.99 9.59
N MET A 98 -5.57 -25.18 9.93
CA MET A 98 -4.66 -25.44 11.04
C MET A 98 -5.40 -25.51 12.38
N LYS A 99 -4.89 -26.32 13.29
CA LYS A 99 -5.43 -26.38 14.65
C LYS A 99 -5.04 -25.11 15.42
N VAL A 100 -5.89 -24.68 16.33
CA VAL A 100 -5.66 -23.48 17.15
C VAL A 100 -4.30 -23.55 17.90
N LYS A 101 -3.92 -24.71 18.40
CA LYS A 101 -2.64 -24.91 19.10
C LYS A 101 -1.46 -24.59 18.19
N GLU A 102 -1.47 -25.08 16.96
CA GLU A 102 -0.40 -24.85 15.96
C GLU A 102 -0.30 -23.35 15.60
N VAL A 103 -1.44 -22.69 15.41
CA VAL A 103 -1.48 -21.24 15.15
C VAL A 103 -0.91 -20.42 16.32
N ILE A 104 -1.19 -20.82 17.57
CA ILE A 104 -0.64 -20.16 18.76
C ILE A 104 0.89 -20.36 18.85
N GLU A 105 1.38 -21.56 18.56
CA GLU A 105 2.80 -21.86 18.55
C GLU A 105 3.55 -20.99 17.52
N GLU A 106 3.00 -20.85 16.30
CA GLU A 106 3.54 -19.98 15.26
C GLU A 106 3.52 -18.49 15.65
N ALA A 107 2.43 -18.05 16.28
CA ALA A 107 2.34 -16.65 16.75
C ALA A 107 3.35 -16.33 17.85
N VAL A 108 3.58 -17.28 18.78
CA VAL A 108 4.61 -17.14 19.83
C VAL A 108 6.00 -17.12 19.22
N ALA A 109 6.27 -17.98 18.24
CA ALA A 109 7.55 -18.00 17.54
C ALA A 109 7.81 -16.70 16.76
N ALA A 110 6.80 -16.20 16.05
CA ALA A 110 6.86 -14.93 15.35
C ALA A 110 7.16 -13.75 16.30
N LYS A 111 6.50 -13.71 17.46
CA LYS A 111 6.75 -12.70 18.48
C LYS A 111 8.17 -12.79 19.03
N ALA A 112 8.65 -13.99 19.31
CA ALA A 112 10.02 -14.21 19.79
C ALA A 112 11.07 -13.80 18.74
N ALA A 113 10.75 -13.93 17.44
CA ALA A 113 11.57 -13.46 16.33
C ALA A 113 11.52 -11.94 16.10
N GLY A 114 10.75 -11.19 16.89
CA GLY A 114 10.68 -9.73 16.83
C GLY A 114 9.52 -9.16 16.00
N ALA A 115 8.56 -9.99 15.59
CA ALA A 115 7.37 -9.48 14.92
C ALA A 115 6.51 -8.66 15.89
N SER A 116 6.17 -7.43 15.49
CA SER A 116 5.24 -6.56 16.19
C SER A 116 3.79 -6.77 15.76
N ARG A 117 3.58 -7.46 14.62
CA ARG A 117 2.27 -7.79 14.06
C ARG A 117 2.26 -9.21 13.51
N PHE A 118 1.19 -9.95 13.84
CA PHE A 118 0.94 -11.29 13.30
C PHE A 118 -0.36 -11.27 12.50
N CYS A 119 -0.27 -11.62 11.23
CA CYS A 119 -1.39 -11.66 10.29
C CYS A 119 -1.73 -13.11 9.98
N MET A 120 -3.02 -13.43 9.91
CA MET A 120 -3.50 -14.74 9.51
C MET A 120 -4.37 -14.63 8.27
N GLY A 121 -4.12 -15.48 7.27
CA GLY A 121 -4.90 -15.59 6.07
C GLY A 121 -5.50 -16.98 5.93
N ALA A 122 -6.71 -17.08 5.34
CA ALA A 122 -7.35 -18.34 5.03
C ALA A 122 -8.00 -18.28 3.66
N ALA A 123 -7.89 -19.37 2.89
CA ALA A 123 -8.68 -19.61 1.69
C ALA A 123 -10.11 -19.98 2.09
N TRP A 124 -10.97 -18.98 2.27
CA TRP A 124 -12.30 -19.15 2.85
C TRP A 124 -13.36 -18.29 2.17
N LYS A 125 -14.61 -18.78 2.21
CA LYS A 125 -15.81 -18.02 1.89
C LYS A 125 -16.77 -18.10 3.08
N ASN A 126 -17.42 -16.98 3.40
CA ASN A 126 -18.52 -16.94 4.37
C ASN A 126 -19.81 -17.57 3.82
#